data_2ca475ec3c9cce25b179941a51a948da
#
_entry.id   2ca475ec3c9cce25b179941a51a948da
#
_cell.length_a   1.000
_cell.length_b   1.000
_cell.length_c   1.000
_cell.angle_alpha   90.00
_cell.angle_beta   90.00
_cell.angle_gamma   90.00
#
_symmetry.space_group_name_H-M   'P 1'
#
loop_
_entity.id
_entity.type
_entity.pdbx_description
1 polymer ?
#
loop_
_entity_poly.entity_id
_entity_poly.type
_entity_poly.pdbx_seq_one_letter_code
_entity_poly.pdbx_strand_id
1 'polypeptide(L)'
;MATPSEKLAESLQVLKELQDKDNSLVIYGTTQLSRTHLNRLKLNGWLQEVLKGWYIVSKPGAEGDTTVWYSSFWSFIKAYCNRKYGDQWVLSPELSLDRWSGSTVIAKQCIVKAPEGANNVTNLLYGTSIFPMKGKLPENIVKDPVTGVNVYTLEEALINVSPSFFVLNELTAKICLSLVQDSSAILRLLADNGASVRAGRMVGAFRHIGKDDIADDILRTMRGFGYDVRETDPFEKPADESLAFSSPYEARITLMWKEMREQILPLIDKSERKIDDVKGYMSSLDVKYKDDAYHSLSIEGYQISAELIEKVRSGNWRPDAEDKENKNALVARGYYLAFQ
;
A
#
# COMPACT_ATOMS: atom_id res chain seq x y z
N MET A 1 -28.47 39.87 4.76
CA MET A 1 -27.40 39.11 5.44
C MET A 1 -27.30 37.75 4.76
N ALA A 2 -26.08 37.28 4.50
CA ALA A 2 -25.89 35.95 3.88
C ALA A 2 -26.42 34.84 4.79
N THR A 3 -27.12 33.88 4.22
CA THR A 3 -27.68 32.71 4.89
C THR A 3 -26.57 31.75 5.38
N PRO A 4 -26.85 30.85 6.34
CA PRO A 4 -25.88 29.84 6.74
C PRO A 4 -25.35 28.99 5.57
N SER A 5 -26.20 28.66 4.61
CA SER A 5 -25.83 27.89 3.41
C SER A 5 -24.92 28.70 2.48
N GLU A 6 -25.19 29.97 2.23
CA GLU A 6 -24.30 30.83 1.42
C GLU A 6 -22.91 30.99 2.06
N LYS A 7 -22.88 31.16 3.39
CA LYS A 7 -21.63 31.26 4.15
C LYS A 7 -20.83 29.93 4.09
N LEU A 8 -21.49 28.77 4.11
CA LEU A 8 -20.85 27.48 3.95
C LEU A 8 -20.29 27.31 2.54
N ALA A 9 -21.08 27.67 1.51
CA ALA A 9 -20.66 27.64 0.12
C ALA A 9 -19.39 28.49 -0.12
N GLU A 10 -19.32 29.68 0.48
CA GLU A 10 -18.13 30.53 0.47
C GLU A 10 -16.92 29.82 1.07
N SER A 11 -17.09 29.14 2.22
CA SER A 11 -15.99 28.42 2.87
C SER A 11 -15.54 27.20 2.08
N LEU A 12 -16.46 26.52 1.41
CA LEU A 12 -16.15 25.39 0.50
C LEU A 12 -15.40 25.85 -0.75
N GLN A 13 -15.76 27.05 -1.27
CA GLN A 13 -15.03 27.63 -2.39
C GLN A 13 -13.57 27.90 -2.03
N VAL A 14 -13.31 28.49 -0.85
CA VAL A 14 -11.96 28.74 -0.35
C VAL A 14 -11.19 27.42 -0.14
N LEU A 15 -11.85 26.39 0.39
CA LEU A 15 -11.24 25.07 0.54
C LEU A 15 -10.88 24.46 -0.80
N LYS A 16 -11.75 24.54 -1.79
CA LYS A 16 -11.51 24.06 -3.15
C LYS A 16 -10.31 24.77 -3.80
N GLU A 17 -10.23 26.08 -3.67
CA GLU A 17 -9.10 26.86 -4.20
C GLU A 17 -7.76 26.46 -3.59
N LEU A 18 -7.74 26.07 -2.30
CA LEU A 18 -6.55 25.52 -1.66
C LEU A 18 -6.20 24.13 -2.21
N GLN A 19 -7.19 23.28 -2.43
CA GLN A 19 -6.97 21.94 -3.01
C GLN A 19 -6.48 22.03 -4.45
N ASP A 20 -7.02 22.93 -5.25
CA ASP A 20 -6.63 23.12 -6.65
C ASP A 20 -5.18 23.64 -6.79
N LYS A 21 -4.67 24.39 -5.80
CA LYS A 21 -3.28 24.89 -5.79
C LYS A 21 -2.26 23.79 -5.48
N ASP A 22 -2.55 22.96 -4.47
CA ASP A 22 -1.53 22.04 -3.90
C ASP A 22 -1.90 20.57 -4.10
N ASN A 23 -3.05 20.24 -4.68
CA ASN A 23 -3.66 18.91 -4.68
C ASN A 23 -3.62 18.25 -3.29
N SER A 24 -3.68 19.08 -2.24
CA SER A 24 -3.46 18.66 -0.85
C SER A 24 -4.76 18.37 -0.15
N LEU A 25 -4.83 17.20 0.49
CA LEU A 25 -5.92 16.83 1.40
C LEU A 25 -5.66 17.29 2.84
N VAL A 26 -4.53 17.98 3.09
CA VAL A 26 -4.05 18.34 4.44
C VAL A 26 -4.02 19.85 4.60
N ILE A 27 -4.67 20.34 5.66
CA ILE A 27 -4.78 21.76 5.97
C ILE A 27 -4.07 22.05 7.29
N TYR A 28 -3.18 23.04 7.26
CA TYR A 28 -2.50 23.52 8.47
C TYR A 28 -3.16 24.80 9.00
N GLY A 29 -4.14 24.61 9.89
CA GLY A 29 -4.78 25.62 10.72
C GLY A 29 -5.09 26.95 10.04
N THR A 30 -4.98 28.03 10.79
CA THR A 30 -5.24 29.39 10.31
C THR A 30 -4.16 29.98 9.41
N THR A 31 -3.09 29.24 9.15
CA THR A 31 -2.06 29.65 8.16
C THR A 31 -2.61 29.60 6.74
N GLN A 32 -3.49 28.65 6.45
CA GLN A 32 -4.08 28.44 5.13
C GLN A 32 -5.56 28.87 5.06
N LEU A 33 -6.28 28.76 6.19
CA LEU A 33 -7.69 29.15 6.31
C LEU A 33 -7.88 30.18 7.41
N SER A 34 -8.76 31.16 7.20
CA SER A 34 -9.19 32.04 8.27
C SER A 34 -9.92 31.24 9.37
N ARG A 35 -9.86 31.72 10.60
CA ARG A 35 -10.54 31.07 11.73
C ARG A 35 -12.03 30.86 11.48
N THR A 36 -12.67 31.77 10.75
CA THR A 36 -14.11 31.71 10.43
C THR A 36 -14.37 30.53 9.45
N HIS A 37 -13.62 30.42 8.37
CA HIS A 37 -13.77 29.32 7.43
C HIS A 37 -13.42 27.97 8.07
N LEU A 38 -12.33 27.91 8.84
CA LEU A 38 -11.90 26.70 9.55
C LEU A 38 -13.00 26.16 10.48
N ASN A 39 -13.55 27.05 11.36
CA ASN A 39 -14.60 26.64 12.29
C ASN A 39 -15.87 26.18 11.56
N ARG A 40 -16.26 26.87 10.49
CA ARG A 40 -17.46 26.54 9.73
C ARG A 40 -17.31 25.19 9.02
N LEU A 41 -16.16 24.92 8.41
CA LEU A 41 -15.87 23.66 7.75
C LEU A 41 -15.79 22.49 8.74
N LYS A 42 -15.19 22.70 9.92
CA LYS A 42 -15.17 21.69 11.00
C LYS A 42 -16.58 21.36 11.49
N LEU A 43 -17.38 22.37 11.82
CA LEU A 43 -18.74 22.18 12.34
C LEU A 43 -19.66 21.46 11.34
N ASN A 44 -19.39 21.58 10.06
CA ASN A 44 -20.17 20.93 9.00
C ASN A 44 -19.51 19.63 8.48
N GLY A 45 -18.49 19.09 9.15
CA GLY A 45 -17.89 17.80 8.83
C GLY A 45 -16.99 17.77 7.59
N TRP A 46 -16.62 18.92 7.02
CA TRP A 46 -15.74 19.00 5.86
C TRP A 46 -14.26 18.95 6.20
N LEU A 47 -13.91 19.15 7.47
CA LEU A 47 -12.56 19.01 7.98
C LEU A 47 -12.57 18.17 9.26
N GLN A 48 -11.69 17.18 9.32
CA GLN A 48 -11.42 16.37 10.49
C GLN A 48 -10.07 16.76 11.10
N GLU A 49 -10.04 17.05 12.40
CA GLU A 49 -8.81 17.37 13.12
C GLU A 49 -7.99 16.11 13.39
N VAL A 50 -6.74 16.11 12.95
CA VAL A 50 -5.77 15.02 13.19
C VAL A 50 -4.96 15.32 14.45
N LEU A 51 -4.42 16.52 14.51
CA LEU A 51 -3.70 17.11 15.65
C LEU A 51 -4.10 18.56 15.79
N LYS A 52 -3.80 19.18 16.94
CA LYS A 52 -4.05 20.60 17.15
C LYS A 52 -3.45 21.43 16.01
N GLY A 53 -4.32 22.08 15.25
CA GLY A 53 -3.96 22.92 14.12
C GLY A 53 -3.73 22.17 12.80
N TRP A 54 -3.91 20.85 12.75
CA TRP A 54 -3.77 20.03 11.54
C TRP A 54 -5.06 19.30 11.22
N TYR A 55 -5.51 19.42 9.99
CA TYR A 55 -6.78 18.90 9.53
C TYR A 55 -6.61 18.14 8.22
N ILE A 56 -7.45 17.16 8.00
CA ILE A 56 -7.64 16.52 6.69
C ILE A 56 -9.02 16.87 6.15
N VAL A 57 -9.13 16.92 4.83
CA VAL A 57 -10.42 17.10 4.16
C VAL A 57 -11.26 15.84 4.35
N SER A 58 -12.51 16.02 4.75
CA SER A 58 -13.45 14.95 5.04
C SER A 58 -14.78 15.18 4.31
N LYS A 59 -15.76 14.33 4.54
CA LYS A 59 -17.12 14.46 4.01
C LYS A 59 -18.12 14.50 5.17
N PRO A 60 -19.18 15.32 5.11
CA PRO A 60 -20.27 15.27 6.08
C PRO A 60 -20.86 13.85 6.16
N GLY A 61 -21.13 13.39 7.37
CA GLY A 61 -21.66 12.05 7.62
C GLY A 61 -20.64 10.91 7.56
N ALA A 62 -19.34 11.20 7.41
CA ALA A 62 -18.26 10.21 7.48
C ALA A 62 -17.78 9.93 8.91
N GLU A 63 -18.62 10.16 9.92
CA GLU A 63 -18.27 9.87 11.31
C GLU A 63 -18.02 8.38 11.49
N GLY A 64 -16.80 8.01 11.93
CA GLY A 64 -16.37 6.62 12.07
C GLY A 64 -15.79 5.99 10.80
N ASP A 65 -15.86 6.65 9.63
CA ASP A 65 -15.20 6.17 8.42
C ASP A 65 -13.68 6.42 8.50
N THR A 66 -12.94 5.32 8.54
CA THR A 66 -11.46 5.36 8.60
C THR A 66 -10.81 5.56 7.24
N THR A 67 -11.55 5.41 6.15
CA THR A 67 -11.05 5.47 4.76
C THR A 67 -10.39 6.81 4.45
N VAL A 68 -11.02 7.90 4.89
CA VAL A 68 -10.51 9.26 4.67
C VAL A 68 -9.14 9.44 5.33
N TRP A 69 -8.96 8.92 6.55
CA TRP A 69 -7.67 8.97 7.24
C TRP A 69 -6.61 8.14 6.54
N TYR A 70 -6.88 6.88 6.26
CA TYR A 70 -5.89 5.98 5.67
C TYR A 70 -5.48 6.43 4.25
N SER A 71 -6.39 6.97 3.45
CA SER A 71 -6.06 7.55 2.15
C SER A 71 -5.23 8.84 2.24
N SER A 72 -5.38 9.62 3.32
CA SER A 72 -4.67 10.87 3.55
C SER A 72 -3.38 10.71 4.38
N PHE A 73 -3.12 9.52 4.92
CA PHE A 73 -2.06 9.28 5.90
C PHE A 73 -0.68 9.76 5.43
N TRP A 74 -0.23 9.32 4.27
CA TRP A 74 1.09 9.68 3.77
C TRP A 74 1.19 11.16 3.39
N SER A 75 0.12 11.73 2.87
CA SER A 75 0.04 13.18 2.63
C SER A 75 0.17 13.96 3.92
N PHE A 76 -0.46 13.48 5.01
CA PHE A 76 -0.35 14.08 6.33
C PHE A 76 1.09 13.96 6.88
N ILE A 77 1.69 12.77 6.85
CA ILE A 77 3.07 12.55 7.33
C ILE A 77 4.05 13.47 6.60
N LYS A 78 3.93 13.55 5.26
CA LYS A 78 4.76 14.43 4.43
C LYS A 78 4.60 15.90 4.81
N ALA A 79 3.36 16.39 4.87
CA ALA A 79 3.08 17.80 5.20
C ALA A 79 3.57 18.17 6.60
N TYR A 80 3.29 17.29 7.58
CA TYR A 80 3.71 17.48 8.97
C TYR A 80 5.24 17.50 9.13
N CYS A 81 5.93 16.52 8.56
CA CYS A 81 7.38 16.40 8.65
C CYS A 81 8.09 17.53 7.89
N ASN A 82 7.64 17.87 6.67
CA ASN A 82 8.21 18.97 5.91
C ASN A 82 8.08 20.30 6.65
N ARG A 83 6.94 20.57 7.29
CA ARG A 83 6.77 21.78 8.07
C ARG A 83 7.64 21.83 9.30
N LYS A 84 7.87 20.69 9.94
CA LYS A 84 8.59 20.60 11.21
C LYS A 84 10.11 20.51 11.03
N TYR A 85 10.57 19.82 9.98
CA TYR A 85 11.98 19.47 9.78
C TYR A 85 12.53 19.94 8.42
N GLY A 86 11.71 20.63 7.58
CA GLY A 86 12.08 20.92 6.19
C GLY A 86 12.31 19.62 5.41
N ASP A 87 13.42 19.54 4.70
CA ASP A 87 13.83 18.31 4.00
C ASP A 87 14.70 17.38 4.87
N GLN A 88 14.91 17.74 6.15
CA GLN A 88 15.80 17.02 7.08
C GLN A 88 15.08 15.92 7.85
N TRP A 89 14.45 15.01 7.13
CA TRP A 89 13.80 13.83 7.70
C TRP A 89 13.70 12.69 6.70
N VAL A 90 13.55 11.48 7.19
CA VAL A 90 13.37 10.27 6.37
C VAL A 90 12.56 9.24 7.16
N LEU A 91 11.77 8.39 6.50
CA LEU A 91 11.15 7.23 7.14
C LEU A 91 12.23 6.30 7.71
N SER A 92 11.89 5.46 8.70
CA SER A 92 12.82 4.41 9.17
C SER A 92 13.21 3.47 8.01
N PRO A 93 14.34 2.73 8.12
CA PRO A 93 14.71 1.73 7.13
C PRO A 93 13.59 0.72 6.84
N GLU A 94 12.90 0.22 7.89
CA GLU A 94 11.80 -0.73 7.78
C GLU A 94 10.64 -0.16 6.95
N LEU A 95 10.18 1.05 7.30
CA LEU A 95 9.10 1.71 6.55
C LEU A 95 9.53 2.12 5.14
N SER A 96 10.81 2.40 4.93
CA SER A 96 11.36 2.64 3.59
C SER A 96 11.26 1.38 2.73
N LEU A 97 11.60 0.20 3.29
CA LEU A 97 11.43 -1.07 2.58
C LEU A 97 9.96 -1.41 2.31
N ASP A 98 9.05 -1.06 3.22
CA ASP A 98 7.62 -1.19 2.95
C ASP A 98 7.18 -0.36 1.73
N ARG A 99 7.74 0.84 1.56
CA ARG A 99 7.47 1.65 0.35
C ARG A 99 8.08 1.02 -0.90
N TRP A 100 9.34 0.60 -0.84
CA TRP A 100 10.01 -0.07 -1.94
C TRP A 100 9.33 -1.36 -2.38
N SER A 101 8.76 -2.12 -1.44
CA SER A 101 8.04 -3.37 -1.73
C SER A 101 6.62 -3.16 -2.27
N GLY A 102 6.17 -1.91 -2.45
CA GLY A 102 4.79 -1.61 -2.89
C GLY A 102 3.73 -1.96 -1.85
N SER A 103 4.08 -2.05 -0.56
CA SER A 103 3.11 -2.29 0.51
C SER A 103 2.11 -1.14 0.63
N THR A 104 0.83 -1.46 0.72
CA THR A 104 -0.25 -0.50 0.98
C THR A 104 -0.64 -0.43 2.45
N VAL A 105 -0.05 -1.27 3.28
CA VAL A 105 -0.33 -1.33 4.72
C VAL A 105 0.17 -0.06 5.40
N ILE A 106 -0.67 0.54 6.22
CA ILE A 106 -0.31 1.67 7.08
C ILE A 106 0.13 1.12 8.44
N ALA A 107 1.38 1.38 8.81
CA ALA A 107 1.91 0.98 10.10
C ALA A 107 1.19 1.73 11.25
N LYS A 108 0.91 1.03 12.36
CA LYS A 108 0.33 1.66 13.55
C LYS A 108 1.22 2.77 14.11
N GLN A 109 2.54 2.62 13.98
CA GLN A 109 3.50 3.66 14.36
C GLN A 109 4.39 4.01 13.16
N CYS A 110 4.29 5.26 12.70
CA CYS A 110 5.15 5.79 11.66
C CYS A 110 6.44 6.33 12.31
N ILE A 111 7.54 5.60 12.14
CA ILE A 111 8.85 6.03 12.65
C ILE A 111 9.53 6.86 11.57
N VAL A 112 9.87 8.09 11.91
CA VAL A 112 10.66 9.00 11.08
C VAL A 112 11.97 9.33 11.81
N LYS A 113 13.07 9.43 11.07
CA LYS A 113 14.35 9.90 11.60
C LYS A 113 14.55 11.35 11.18
N ALA A 114 14.94 12.19 12.14
CA ALA A 114 15.31 13.58 11.91
C ALA A 114 16.40 14.00 12.91
N PRO A 115 17.34 14.92 12.56
CA PRO A 115 18.35 15.41 13.49
C PRO A 115 17.76 16.04 14.75
N GLU A 116 16.62 16.71 14.59
CA GLU A 116 15.87 17.35 15.68
C GLU A 116 14.65 16.54 16.14
N GLY A 117 14.67 15.23 15.91
CA GLY A 117 13.62 14.32 16.36
C GLY A 117 13.41 14.39 17.87
N ALA A 118 12.16 14.47 18.31
CA ALA A 118 11.84 14.69 19.73
C ALA A 118 11.87 13.41 20.58
N ASN A 119 12.03 12.22 19.99
CA ASN A 119 11.99 10.90 20.63
C ASN A 119 10.73 10.67 21.48
N ASN A 120 9.59 11.20 21.05
CA ASN A 120 8.32 11.01 21.74
C ASN A 120 7.23 10.62 20.74
N VAL A 121 6.31 9.79 21.21
CA VAL A 121 5.14 9.38 20.40
C VAL A 121 4.12 10.51 20.34
N THR A 122 3.62 10.79 19.16
CA THR A 122 2.46 11.64 18.95
C THR A 122 1.33 10.79 18.36
N ASN A 123 0.26 10.64 19.12
CA ASN A 123 -0.91 9.89 18.66
C ASN A 123 -1.64 10.65 17.54
N LEU A 124 -2.10 9.90 16.56
CA LEU A 124 -2.89 10.36 15.43
C LEU A 124 -4.26 9.67 15.46
N LEU A 125 -5.02 9.75 14.37
CA LEU A 125 -6.35 9.15 14.29
C LEU A 125 -6.30 7.61 14.25
N TYR A 126 -7.35 6.99 14.72
CA TYR A 126 -7.63 5.54 14.62
C TYR A 126 -6.47 4.64 15.09
N GLY A 127 -5.84 5.00 16.20
CA GLY A 127 -4.76 4.20 16.79
C GLY A 127 -3.43 4.24 16.04
N THR A 128 -3.29 5.11 15.06
CA THR A 128 -1.99 5.39 14.43
C THR A 128 -1.20 6.41 15.25
N SER A 129 0.11 6.46 15.02
CA SER A 129 1.00 7.41 15.71
C SER A 129 2.22 7.74 14.84
N ILE A 130 2.88 8.85 15.13
CA ILE A 130 4.19 9.19 14.59
C ILE A 130 5.22 9.25 15.71
N PHE A 131 6.41 8.68 15.46
CA PHE A 131 7.55 8.72 16.38
C PHE A 131 8.76 9.35 15.66
N PRO A 132 9.03 10.64 15.88
CA PRO A 132 10.19 11.31 15.34
C PRO A 132 11.43 10.95 16.15
N MET A 133 12.20 9.98 15.67
CA MET A 133 13.45 9.54 16.28
C MET A 133 14.59 10.50 15.95
N LYS A 134 15.32 10.94 16.97
CA LYS A 134 16.54 11.74 16.79
C LYS A 134 17.67 10.88 16.22
N GLY A 135 18.31 11.34 15.15
CA GLY A 135 19.44 10.61 14.57
C GLY A 135 20.02 11.26 13.33
N LYS A 136 21.22 10.79 12.95
CA LYS A 136 21.88 11.19 11.70
C LYS A 136 21.08 10.66 10.51
N LEU A 137 20.89 11.48 9.52
CA LEU A 137 20.25 11.10 8.27
C LEU A 137 21.21 10.29 7.39
N PRO A 138 20.68 9.46 6.47
CA PRO A 138 21.48 8.84 5.40
C PRO A 138 22.10 9.89 4.49
N GLU A 139 23.13 9.50 3.75
CA GLU A 139 23.76 10.39 2.78
C GLU A 139 22.82 10.74 1.63
N ASN A 140 22.03 9.77 1.19
CA ASN A 140 21.10 9.92 0.09
C ASN A 140 19.68 9.66 0.56
N ILE A 141 18.86 10.70 0.49
CA ILE A 141 17.41 10.60 0.71
C ILE A 141 16.73 10.66 -0.65
N VAL A 142 15.86 9.71 -0.91
CA VAL A 142 15.04 9.67 -2.12
C VAL A 142 13.57 9.86 -1.77
N LYS A 143 12.76 10.24 -2.76
CA LYS A 143 11.31 10.37 -2.56
C LYS A 143 10.61 9.13 -3.09
N ASP A 144 9.75 8.54 -2.26
CA ASP A 144 8.84 7.49 -2.72
C ASP A 144 8.00 8.00 -3.91
N PRO A 145 8.02 7.32 -5.06
CA PRO A 145 7.36 7.82 -6.27
C PRO A 145 5.84 7.91 -6.15
N VAL A 146 5.24 7.15 -5.25
CA VAL A 146 3.77 7.12 -5.08
C VAL A 146 3.30 8.17 -4.10
N THR A 147 3.93 8.28 -2.94
CA THR A 147 3.48 9.14 -1.83
C THR A 147 4.29 10.42 -1.71
N GLY A 148 5.49 10.44 -2.28
CA GLY A 148 6.43 11.56 -2.21
C GLY A 148 7.02 11.81 -0.81
N VAL A 149 6.93 10.84 0.11
CA VAL A 149 7.62 10.88 1.41
C VAL A 149 9.11 10.58 1.22
N ASN A 150 9.93 11.06 2.14
CA ASN A 150 11.36 10.82 2.12
C ASN A 150 11.66 9.41 2.64
N VAL A 151 12.41 8.63 1.86
CA VAL A 151 12.81 7.24 2.17
C VAL A 151 14.31 7.06 1.97
N TYR A 152 14.88 6.05 2.62
CA TYR A 152 16.22 5.55 2.31
C TYR A 152 16.28 5.03 0.88
N THR A 153 17.47 4.98 0.27
CA THR A 153 17.68 4.13 -0.90
C THR A 153 17.41 2.68 -0.55
N LEU A 154 17.06 1.87 -1.52
CA LEU A 154 16.74 0.45 -1.31
C LEU A 154 17.87 -0.29 -0.59
N GLU A 155 19.08 -0.13 -1.07
CA GLU A 155 20.28 -0.80 -0.58
C GLU A 155 20.64 -0.35 0.83
N GLU A 156 20.57 0.97 1.09
CA GLU A 156 20.90 1.52 2.41
C GLU A 156 19.83 1.10 3.45
N ALA A 157 18.56 1.01 3.06
CA ALA A 157 17.51 0.49 3.92
C ALA A 157 17.76 -0.98 4.27
N LEU A 158 18.05 -1.85 3.28
CA LEU A 158 18.36 -3.27 3.48
C LEU A 158 19.54 -3.52 4.43
N ILE A 159 20.59 -2.71 4.33
CA ILE A 159 21.76 -2.80 5.20
C ILE A 159 21.44 -2.38 6.64
N ASN A 160 20.55 -1.39 6.81
CA ASN A 160 20.31 -0.74 8.11
C ASN A 160 19.12 -1.29 8.89
N VAL A 161 18.29 -2.15 8.33
CA VAL A 161 17.22 -2.81 9.09
C VAL A 161 17.77 -3.75 10.16
N SER A 162 16.99 -3.97 11.22
CA SER A 162 17.33 -4.93 12.26
C SER A 162 17.37 -6.36 11.70
N PRO A 163 18.16 -7.27 12.28
CA PRO A 163 18.13 -8.69 11.88
C PRO A 163 16.75 -9.32 11.95
N SER A 164 15.96 -8.96 12.96
CA SER A 164 14.59 -9.46 13.12
C SER A 164 13.63 -9.04 12.00
N PHE A 165 13.96 -8.02 11.22
CA PHE A 165 13.13 -7.60 10.10
C PHE A 165 12.97 -8.70 9.05
N PHE A 166 14.02 -9.46 8.76
CA PHE A 166 14.00 -10.54 7.77
C PHE A 166 13.07 -11.69 8.17
N VAL A 167 12.86 -11.90 9.45
CA VAL A 167 11.94 -12.89 10.00
C VAL A 167 10.51 -12.34 10.08
N LEU A 168 10.36 -11.15 10.67
CA LEU A 168 9.03 -10.57 10.93
C LEU A 168 8.36 -9.99 9.67
N ASN A 169 9.14 -9.59 8.68
CA ASN A 169 8.69 -8.98 7.42
C ASN A 169 9.29 -9.70 6.21
N GLU A 170 9.32 -11.03 6.28
CA GLU A 170 9.96 -11.90 5.28
C GLU A 170 9.56 -11.56 3.84
N LEU A 171 8.26 -11.41 3.57
CA LEU A 171 7.76 -11.06 2.25
C LEU A 171 8.34 -9.72 1.74
N THR A 172 8.32 -8.68 2.56
CA THR A 172 8.88 -7.37 2.22
C THR A 172 10.39 -7.47 1.97
N ALA A 173 11.12 -8.21 2.81
CA ALA A 173 12.56 -8.40 2.67
C ALA A 173 12.91 -9.12 1.35
N LYS A 174 12.22 -10.22 1.02
CA LYS A 174 12.41 -10.97 -0.23
C LYS A 174 12.12 -10.13 -1.47
N ILE A 175 11.01 -9.36 -1.46
CA ILE A 175 10.70 -8.44 -2.55
C ILE A 175 11.82 -7.42 -2.74
N CYS A 176 12.24 -6.74 -1.66
CA CYS A 176 13.27 -5.71 -1.72
C CYS A 176 14.62 -6.26 -2.19
N LEU A 177 15.04 -7.43 -1.70
CA LEU A 177 16.25 -8.10 -2.17
C LEU A 177 16.16 -8.45 -3.66
N SER A 178 15.00 -8.92 -4.13
CA SER A 178 14.79 -9.27 -5.53
C SER A 178 14.93 -8.10 -6.50
N LEU A 179 14.66 -6.88 -6.03
CA LEU A 179 14.76 -5.64 -6.81
C LEU A 179 16.20 -5.14 -6.97
N VAL A 180 17.13 -5.55 -6.12
CA VAL A 180 18.54 -5.18 -6.25
C VAL A 180 19.12 -5.81 -7.51
N GLN A 181 19.71 -5.00 -8.40
CA GLN A 181 20.22 -5.46 -9.69
C GLN A 181 21.70 -5.84 -9.63
N ASP A 182 22.50 -5.15 -8.82
CA ASP A 182 23.93 -5.38 -8.66
C ASP A 182 24.41 -5.05 -7.25
N SER A 183 25.64 -5.45 -6.93
CA SER A 183 26.25 -5.29 -5.61
C SER A 183 26.87 -3.91 -5.34
N SER A 184 27.04 -3.06 -6.35
CA SER A 184 27.91 -1.86 -6.28
C SER A 184 27.52 -0.88 -5.18
N ALA A 185 26.22 -0.54 -5.08
CA ALA A 185 25.72 0.37 -4.07
C ALA A 185 25.86 -0.23 -2.65
N ILE A 186 25.60 -1.52 -2.50
CA ILE A 186 25.74 -2.26 -1.24
C ILE A 186 27.22 -2.28 -0.81
N LEU A 187 28.13 -2.62 -1.72
CA LEU A 187 29.57 -2.69 -1.46
C LEU A 187 30.12 -1.33 -0.99
N ARG A 188 29.73 -0.25 -1.66
CA ARG A 188 30.13 1.11 -1.25
C ARG A 188 29.72 1.40 0.20
N LEU A 189 28.45 1.15 0.55
CA LEU A 189 27.91 1.40 1.88
C LEU A 189 28.54 0.51 2.96
N LEU A 190 28.85 -0.75 2.64
CA LEU A 190 29.48 -1.69 3.57
C LEU A 190 30.96 -1.36 3.81
N ALA A 191 31.70 -0.95 2.75
CA ALA A 191 33.10 -0.59 2.85
C ALA A 191 33.31 0.67 3.69
N ASP A 192 32.49 1.69 3.49
CA ASP A 192 32.58 2.97 4.22
C ASP A 192 32.33 2.79 5.73
N ASN A 193 31.56 1.81 6.14
CA ASN A 193 31.16 1.59 7.53
C ASN A 193 31.88 0.42 8.24
N GLY A 194 32.77 -0.30 7.56
CA GLY A 194 33.49 -1.46 8.13
C GLY A 194 32.57 -2.56 8.68
N ALA A 195 31.45 -2.81 8.04
CA ALA A 195 30.31 -3.53 8.62
C ALA A 195 30.33 -5.02 8.29
N SER A 196 31.33 -5.80 8.74
CA SER A 196 31.48 -7.25 8.46
C SER A 196 30.22 -8.07 8.79
N VAL A 197 29.57 -7.79 9.93
CA VAL A 197 28.33 -8.49 10.34
C VAL A 197 27.17 -8.20 9.39
N ARG A 198 27.01 -6.94 8.96
CA ARG A 198 25.99 -6.56 7.99
C ARG A 198 26.28 -7.16 6.61
N ALA A 199 27.56 -7.18 6.22
CA ALA A 199 27.98 -7.83 4.98
C ALA A 199 27.63 -9.33 4.99
N GLY A 200 27.95 -10.06 6.08
CA GLY A 200 27.62 -11.47 6.22
C GLY A 200 26.12 -11.75 6.15
N ARG A 201 25.30 -10.88 6.75
CA ARG A 201 23.84 -10.96 6.66
C ARG A 201 23.32 -10.70 5.25
N MET A 202 23.87 -9.71 4.53
CA MET A 202 23.48 -9.43 3.15
C MET A 202 23.86 -10.58 2.21
N VAL A 203 25.05 -11.16 2.39
CA VAL A 203 25.49 -12.35 1.64
C VAL A 203 24.49 -13.50 1.83
N GLY A 204 24.18 -13.87 3.09
CA GLY A 204 23.21 -14.92 3.38
C GLY A 204 21.81 -14.60 2.84
N ALA A 205 21.36 -13.34 2.95
CA ALA A 205 20.06 -12.93 2.45
C ALA A 205 19.93 -13.04 0.91
N PHE A 206 20.95 -12.63 0.15
CA PHE A 206 20.95 -12.79 -1.30
C PHE A 206 21.03 -14.25 -1.72
N ARG A 207 21.83 -15.06 -1.02
CA ARG A 207 21.90 -16.49 -1.27
C ARG A 207 20.57 -17.18 -1.00
N HIS A 208 19.88 -16.78 0.07
CA HIS A 208 18.56 -17.30 0.40
C HIS A 208 17.52 -17.13 -0.72
N ILE A 209 17.59 -16.03 -1.48
CA ILE A 209 16.70 -15.78 -2.62
C ILE A 209 17.29 -16.19 -3.98
N GLY A 210 18.39 -16.95 -3.99
CA GLY A 210 19.04 -17.46 -5.21
C GLY A 210 19.76 -16.41 -6.06
N LYS A 211 20.17 -15.27 -5.46
CA LYS A 211 21.02 -14.25 -6.11
C LYS A 211 22.50 -14.49 -5.74
N ASP A 212 23.02 -15.64 -6.11
CA ASP A 212 24.36 -16.08 -5.74
C ASP A 212 25.46 -15.17 -6.30
N ASP A 213 25.27 -14.63 -7.49
CA ASP A 213 26.24 -13.71 -8.11
C ASP A 213 26.47 -12.45 -7.25
N ILE A 214 25.40 -11.86 -6.72
CA ILE A 214 25.46 -10.68 -5.83
C ILE A 214 26.10 -11.09 -4.48
N ALA A 215 25.70 -12.24 -3.94
CA ALA A 215 26.24 -12.74 -2.69
C ALA A 215 27.75 -12.99 -2.78
N ASP A 216 28.21 -13.68 -3.82
CA ASP A 216 29.63 -14.00 -4.05
C ASP A 216 30.45 -12.75 -4.30
N ASP A 217 29.91 -11.77 -5.02
CA ASP A 217 30.61 -10.52 -5.28
C ASP A 217 30.79 -9.69 -4.00
N ILE A 218 29.76 -9.60 -3.14
CA ILE A 218 29.88 -8.95 -1.82
C ILE A 218 30.91 -9.67 -0.98
N LEU A 219 30.85 -11.00 -0.88
CA LEU A 219 31.74 -11.80 -0.05
C LEU A 219 33.20 -11.65 -0.49
N ARG A 220 33.47 -11.82 -1.80
CA ARG A 220 34.79 -11.70 -2.41
C ARG A 220 35.41 -10.32 -2.21
N THR A 221 34.62 -9.27 -2.48
CA THR A 221 35.11 -7.88 -2.43
C THR A 221 35.40 -7.46 -1.00
N MET A 222 34.51 -7.75 -0.06
CA MET A 222 34.72 -7.41 1.35
C MET A 222 35.91 -8.16 1.96
N ARG A 223 36.10 -9.44 1.63
CA ARG A 223 37.29 -10.20 2.02
C ARG A 223 38.55 -9.64 1.38
N GLY A 224 38.49 -9.20 0.13
CA GLY A 224 39.58 -8.53 -0.58
C GLY A 224 40.03 -7.24 0.10
N PHE A 225 39.10 -6.52 0.77
CA PHE A 225 39.40 -5.35 1.60
C PHE A 225 39.93 -5.73 3.01
N GLY A 226 40.07 -7.02 3.33
CA GLY A 226 40.60 -7.49 4.61
C GLY A 226 39.55 -7.67 5.71
N TYR A 227 38.26 -7.60 5.37
CA TYR A 227 37.20 -7.83 6.36
C TYR A 227 36.95 -9.32 6.57
N ASP A 228 36.83 -9.76 7.82
CA ASP A 228 36.35 -11.11 8.16
C ASP A 228 34.83 -11.15 8.06
N VAL A 229 34.32 -11.59 6.90
CA VAL A 229 32.90 -11.72 6.63
C VAL A 229 32.47 -13.16 6.81
N ARG A 230 31.60 -13.38 7.82
CA ARG A 230 30.93 -14.66 8.05
C ARG A 230 29.52 -14.58 7.51
N GLU A 231 29.24 -15.42 6.51
CA GLU A 231 27.90 -15.56 5.93
C GLU A 231 26.90 -16.02 7.01
N THR A 232 25.74 -15.37 7.05
CA THR A 232 24.66 -15.67 8.00
C THR A 232 23.33 -15.45 7.30
N ASP A 233 22.55 -16.53 7.13
CA ASP A 233 21.19 -16.44 6.61
C ASP A 233 20.29 -15.78 7.67
N PRO A 234 19.65 -14.65 7.35
CA PRO A 234 18.77 -13.96 8.30
C PRO A 234 17.34 -14.50 8.32
N PHE A 235 16.96 -15.42 7.44
CA PHE A 235 15.64 -16.01 7.36
C PHE A 235 15.55 -17.29 8.20
N GLU A 236 14.34 -17.65 8.63
CA GLU A 236 14.10 -18.88 9.40
C GLU A 236 13.58 -20.02 8.52
N LYS A 237 12.93 -19.72 7.40
CA LYS A 237 12.41 -20.69 6.46
C LYS A 237 13.49 -21.16 5.49
N PRO A 238 13.30 -22.33 4.86
CA PRO A 238 14.21 -22.79 3.81
C PRO A 238 14.34 -21.78 2.66
N ALA A 239 15.51 -21.79 2.01
CA ALA A 239 15.79 -20.94 0.85
C ALA A 239 14.79 -21.18 -0.29
N ASP A 240 14.41 -20.10 -0.97
CA ASP A 240 13.57 -20.16 -2.16
C ASP A 240 14.40 -20.45 -3.43
N GLU A 241 13.70 -20.85 -4.50
CA GLU A 241 14.26 -20.78 -5.85
C GLU A 241 14.58 -19.32 -6.21
N SER A 242 15.47 -19.15 -7.21
CA SER A 242 15.92 -17.81 -7.63
C SER A 242 14.74 -16.84 -7.88
N LEU A 243 14.72 -15.75 -7.14
CA LEU A 243 13.72 -14.70 -7.23
C LEU A 243 14.31 -13.50 -7.99
N ALA A 244 13.81 -13.27 -9.20
CA ALA A 244 14.17 -12.10 -10.01
C ALA A 244 12.89 -11.45 -10.54
N PHE A 245 12.58 -10.24 -10.06
CA PHE A 245 11.42 -9.47 -10.47
C PHE A 245 11.83 -8.08 -10.96
N SER A 246 11.08 -7.54 -11.92
CA SER A 246 11.28 -6.19 -12.44
C SER A 246 10.42 -5.15 -11.72
N SER A 247 9.39 -5.59 -11.02
CA SER A 247 8.41 -4.74 -10.35
C SER A 247 8.11 -5.24 -8.93
N PRO A 248 8.04 -4.34 -7.92
CA PRO A 248 7.66 -4.71 -6.57
C PRO A 248 6.23 -5.27 -6.49
N TYR A 249 5.34 -4.81 -7.36
CA TYR A 249 3.95 -5.29 -7.40
C TYR A 249 3.87 -6.72 -7.95
N GLU A 250 4.61 -7.02 -9.02
CA GLU A 250 4.72 -8.37 -9.57
C GLU A 250 5.29 -9.34 -8.53
N ALA A 251 6.41 -8.97 -7.90
CA ALA A 251 7.04 -9.74 -6.84
C ALA A 251 6.04 -10.03 -5.69
N ARG A 252 5.35 -8.99 -5.23
CA ARG A 252 4.40 -9.12 -4.12
C ARG A 252 3.23 -10.05 -4.47
N ILE A 253 2.61 -9.88 -5.63
CA ILE A 253 1.48 -10.72 -6.06
C ILE A 253 1.94 -12.17 -6.20
N THR A 254 3.08 -12.42 -6.84
CA THR A 254 3.61 -13.77 -7.08
C THR A 254 3.94 -14.50 -5.79
N LEU A 255 4.64 -13.84 -4.86
CA LEU A 255 5.03 -14.44 -3.58
C LEU A 255 3.82 -14.68 -2.66
N MET A 256 2.89 -13.71 -2.57
CA MET A 256 1.65 -13.90 -1.82
C MET A 256 0.80 -15.05 -2.39
N TRP A 257 0.70 -15.14 -3.73
CA TRP A 257 -0.02 -16.23 -4.37
C TRP A 257 0.62 -17.59 -4.09
N LYS A 258 1.97 -17.68 -4.15
CA LYS A 258 2.70 -18.90 -3.80
C LYS A 258 2.39 -19.34 -2.37
N GLU A 259 2.52 -18.44 -1.40
CA GLU A 259 2.23 -18.73 0.01
C GLU A 259 0.78 -19.18 0.23
N MET A 260 -0.19 -18.45 -0.33
CA MET A 260 -1.61 -18.81 -0.22
C MET A 260 -1.91 -20.17 -0.86
N ARG A 261 -1.31 -20.45 -2.02
CA ARG A 261 -1.46 -21.72 -2.71
C ARG A 261 -0.94 -22.89 -1.87
N GLU A 262 0.23 -22.75 -1.24
CA GLU A 262 0.81 -23.78 -0.36
C GLU A 262 -0.10 -24.10 0.83
N GLN A 263 -0.81 -23.11 1.37
CA GLN A 263 -1.76 -23.29 2.45
C GLN A 263 -3.09 -23.88 1.99
N ILE A 264 -3.59 -23.53 0.82
CA ILE A 264 -4.92 -23.94 0.33
C ILE A 264 -4.89 -25.34 -0.30
N LEU A 265 -3.86 -25.66 -1.10
CA LEU A 265 -3.81 -26.96 -1.81
C LEU A 265 -3.95 -28.19 -0.93
N PRO A 266 -3.37 -28.24 0.29
CA PRO A 266 -3.57 -29.38 1.20
C PRO A 266 -5.00 -29.53 1.72
N LEU A 267 -5.79 -28.44 1.69
CA LEU A 267 -7.18 -28.42 2.18
C LEU A 267 -8.18 -28.83 1.09
N ILE A 268 -7.74 -28.83 -0.17
CA ILE A 268 -8.60 -29.24 -1.29
C ILE A 268 -8.64 -30.76 -1.35
N ASP A 269 -9.84 -31.32 -1.24
CA ASP A 269 -10.07 -32.74 -1.45
C ASP A 269 -9.70 -33.11 -2.89
N LYS A 270 -8.68 -33.98 -3.04
CA LYS A 270 -8.20 -34.47 -4.35
C LYS A 270 -9.07 -35.60 -4.90
N SER A 271 -10.16 -35.97 -4.22
CA SER A 271 -11.09 -36.95 -4.77
C SER A 271 -11.70 -36.41 -6.06
N GLU A 272 -11.52 -37.13 -7.15
CA GLU A 272 -12.23 -36.82 -8.40
C GLU A 272 -13.73 -36.97 -8.17
N ARG A 273 -14.44 -35.84 -8.07
CA ARG A 273 -15.90 -35.88 -8.06
C ARG A 273 -16.35 -36.25 -9.46
N LYS A 274 -16.69 -37.52 -9.66
CA LYS A 274 -17.35 -37.96 -10.88
C LYS A 274 -18.77 -37.41 -10.88
N ILE A 275 -19.09 -36.63 -11.90
CA ILE A 275 -20.46 -36.19 -12.16
C ILE A 275 -21.12 -37.28 -12.97
N ASP A 276 -21.91 -38.14 -12.29
CA ASP A 276 -22.60 -39.29 -12.95
C ASP A 276 -23.71 -38.81 -13.90
N ASP A 277 -24.36 -37.71 -13.59
CA ASP A 277 -25.38 -37.07 -14.44
C ASP A 277 -24.96 -35.67 -14.86
N VAL A 278 -24.20 -35.58 -15.94
CA VAL A 278 -23.72 -34.30 -16.51
C VAL A 278 -24.89 -33.42 -16.98
N LYS A 279 -25.96 -34.03 -17.52
CA LYS A 279 -27.13 -33.25 -18.01
C LYS A 279 -27.90 -32.63 -16.84
N GLY A 280 -28.16 -33.40 -15.80
CA GLY A 280 -28.79 -32.89 -14.59
C GLY A 280 -27.96 -31.83 -13.91
N TYR A 281 -26.64 -32.00 -13.85
CA TYR A 281 -25.72 -30.99 -13.33
C TYR A 281 -25.78 -29.68 -14.13
N MET A 282 -25.68 -29.74 -15.46
CA MET A 282 -25.76 -28.55 -16.31
C MET A 282 -27.12 -27.85 -16.21
N SER A 283 -28.23 -28.60 -16.14
CA SER A 283 -29.56 -28.04 -15.88
C SER A 283 -29.65 -27.34 -14.52
N SER A 284 -28.97 -27.85 -13.50
CA SER A 284 -28.91 -27.22 -12.17
C SER A 284 -28.16 -25.90 -12.16
N LEU A 285 -27.15 -25.74 -13.04
CA LEU A 285 -26.43 -24.48 -13.21
C LEU A 285 -27.34 -23.41 -13.84
N ASP A 286 -28.13 -23.77 -14.84
CA ASP A 286 -29.08 -22.86 -15.48
C ASP A 286 -30.10 -22.29 -14.47
N VAL A 287 -30.56 -23.10 -13.53
CA VAL A 287 -31.46 -22.64 -12.46
C VAL A 287 -30.77 -21.66 -11.53
N LYS A 288 -29.50 -21.91 -11.20
CA LYS A 288 -28.70 -21.05 -10.30
C LYS A 288 -28.27 -19.74 -10.94
N TYR A 289 -28.15 -19.69 -12.24
CA TYR A 289 -27.67 -18.50 -12.98
C TYR A 289 -28.39 -17.22 -12.57
N LYS A 290 -29.72 -17.28 -12.44
CA LYS A 290 -30.54 -16.09 -12.14
C LYS A 290 -30.19 -15.48 -10.78
N ASP A 291 -30.07 -16.33 -9.75
CA ASP A 291 -29.75 -15.88 -8.39
C ASP A 291 -28.29 -15.42 -8.32
N ASP A 292 -27.38 -16.14 -8.95
CA ASP A 292 -25.96 -15.81 -8.99
C ASP A 292 -25.71 -14.48 -9.70
N ALA A 293 -26.32 -14.28 -10.88
CA ALA A 293 -26.24 -13.02 -11.61
C ALA A 293 -26.81 -11.83 -10.81
N TYR A 294 -27.96 -12.04 -10.15
CA TYR A 294 -28.59 -11.01 -9.33
C TYR A 294 -27.69 -10.60 -8.16
N HIS A 295 -27.18 -11.55 -7.42
CA HIS A 295 -26.35 -11.26 -6.24
C HIS A 295 -24.98 -10.68 -6.64
N SER A 296 -24.30 -11.27 -7.61
CA SER A 296 -22.98 -10.82 -8.04
C SER A 296 -23.02 -9.38 -8.57
N LEU A 297 -23.95 -9.08 -9.45
CA LEU A 297 -24.07 -7.75 -10.06
C LEU A 297 -24.58 -6.69 -9.06
N SER A 298 -25.44 -7.10 -8.09
CA SER A 298 -25.90 -6.19 -7.03
C SER A 298 -24.77 -5.81 -6.07
N ILE A 299 -23.87 -6.75 -5.72
CA ILE A 299 -22.69 -6.48 -4.89
C ILE A 299 -21.75 -5.48 -5.57
N GLU A 300 -21.65 -5.54 -6.90
CA GLU A 300 -20.86 -4.58 -7.68
C GLU A 300 -21.57 -3.21 -7.87
N GLY A 301 -22.74 -3.02 -7.26
CA GLY A 301 -23.48 -1.77 -7.26
C GLY A 301 -24.36 -1.51 -8.47
N TYR A 302 -24.60 -2.53 -9.32
CA TYR A 302 -25.55 -2.42 -10.41
C TYR A 302 -26.98 -2.62 -9.93
N GLN A 303 -27.91 -1.79 -10.42
CA GLN A 303 -29.34 -1.93 -10.14
C GLN A 303 -29.94 -2.92 -11.14
N ILE A 304 -29.92 -4.20 -10.79
CA ILE A 304 -30.38 -5.31 -11.62
C ILE A 304 -31.65 -5.91 -11.01
N SER A 305 -32.71 -6.09 -11.82
CA SER A 305 -33.88 -6.85 -11.42
C SER A 305 -33.84 -8.27 -11.97
N ALA A 306 -34.57 -9.18 -11.32
CA ALA A 306 -34.72 -10.55 -11.80
C ALA A 306 -35.38 -10.62 -13.19
N GLU A 307 -36.28 -9.67 -13.47
CA GLU A 307 -36.94 -9.54 -14.77
C GLU A 307 -35.97 -9.12 -15.86
N LEU A 308 -35.03 -8.21 -15.55
CA LEU A 308 -33.98 -7.77 -16.48
C LEU A 308 -33.04 -8.92 -16.82
N ILE A 309 -32.62 -9.70 -15.84
CA ILE A 309 -31.78 -10.90 -16.04
C ILE A 309 -32.45 -11.88 -16.96
N GLU A 310 -33.75 -12.16 -16.74
CA GLU A 310 -34.50 -13.10 -17.57
C GLU A 310 -34.75 -12.56 -19.00
N LYS A 311 -35.03 -11.27 -19.14
CA LYS A 311 -35.16 -10.60 -20.43
C LYS A 311 -33.88 -10.66 -21.26
N VAL A 312 -32.72 -10.51 -20.61
CA VAL A 312 -31.42 -10.64 -21.27
C VAL A 312 -31.13 -12.10 -21.63
N ARG A 313 -31.41 -13.05 -20.73
CA ARG A 313 -31.22 -14.49 -20.94
C ARG A 313 -32.04 -15.02 -22.12
N SER A 314 -33.30 -14.62 -22.18
CA SER A 314 -34.22 -15.04 -23.24
C SER A 314 -33.97 -14.39 -24.62
N GLY A 315 -32.99 -13.47 -24.72
CA GLY A 315 -32.70 -12.75 -25.96
C GLY A 315 -33.71 -11.67 -26.33
N ASN A 316 -34.69 -11.41 -25.46
CA ASN A 316 -35.77 -10.44 -25.70
C ASN A 316 -35.38 -8.99 -25.41
N TRP A 317 -34.12 -8.78 -24.95
CA TRP A 317 -33.61 -7.43 -24.75
C TRP A 317 -32.94 -6.89 -26.01
N ARG A 318 -33.33 -5.69 -26.41
CA ARG A 318 -32.71 -4.93 -27.49
C ARG A 318 -32.16 -3.62 -26.94
N PRO A 319 -30.95 -3.20 -27.31
CA PRO A 319 -30.39 -1.94 -26.87
C PRO A 319 -31.13 -0.79 -27.56
N ASP A 320 -32.02 -0.12 -26.84
CA ASP A 320 -32.57 1.17 -27.27
C ASP A 320 -31.73 2.30 -26.60
N ALA A 321 -31.52 3.40 -27.33
CA ALA A 321 -30.33 4.23 -27.29
C ALA A 321 -30.17 5.18 -26.11
N GLU A 322 -31.02 5.28 -25.09
CA GLU A 322 -30.99 6.47 -24.21
C GLU A 322 -31.01 6.24 -22.68
N ASP A 323 -30.93 5.01 -22.11
CA ASP A 323 -31.21 4.85 -20.69
C ASP A 323 -30.07 4.30 -19.81
N LYS A 324 -30.08 4.71 -18.51
CA LYS A 324 -29.32 4.07 -17.41
C LYS A 324 -29.60 2.56 -17.33
N GLU A 325 -30.78 2.12 -17.72
CA GLU A 325 -31.14 0.70 -17.89
C GLU A 325 -30.25 -0.01 -18.92
N ASN A 326 -29.79 0.68 -19.96
CA ASN A 326 -28.89 0.12 -20.96
C ASN A 326 -27.55 -0.33 -20.34
N LYS A 327 -26.99 0.42 -19.38
CA LYS A 327 -25.73 0.04 -18.72
C LYS A 327 -25.93 -1.25 -17.91
N ASN A 328 -27.00 -1.32 -17.12
CA ASN A 328 -27.32 -2.49 -16.31
C ASN A 328 -27.62 -3.73 -17.19
N ALA A 329 -28.33 -3.54 -18.27
CA ALA A 329 -28.64 -4.61 -19.25
C ALA A 329 -27.39 -5.09 -20.00
N LEU A 330 -26.46 -4.19 -20.36
CA LEU A 330 -25.18 -4.56 -20.99
C LEU A 330 -24.32 -5.38 -20.03
N VAL A 331 -24.27 -5.00 -18.76
CA VAL A 331 -23.52 -5.73 -17.73
C VAL A 331 -24.15 -7.11 -17.49
N ALA A 332 -25.48 -7.20 -17.37
CA ALA A 332 -26.20 -8.46 -17.26
C ALA A 332 -25.96 -9.38 -18.45
N ARG A 333 -25.90 -8.81 -19.67
CA ARG A 333 -25.57 -9.55 -20.91
C ARG A 333 -24.12 -10.04 -20.89
N GLY A 334 -23.16 -9.19 -20.48
CA GLY A 334 -21.76 -9.59 -20.35
C GLY A 334 -21.60 -10.75 -19.37
N TYR A 335 -22.28 -10.68 -18.23
CA TYR A 335 -22.31 -11.75 -17.24
C TYR A 335 -22.89 -13.05 -17.81
N TYR A 336 -24.01 -12.97 -18.54
CA TYR A 336 -24.63 -14.15 -19.18
C TYR A 336 -23.69 -14.81 -20.18
N LEU A 337 -23.06 -14.02 -21.05
CA LEU A 337 -22.12 -14.56 -22.04
C LEU A 337 -20.86 -15.16 -21.42
N ALA A 338 -20.43 -14.68 -20.26
CA ALA A 338 -19.31 -15.25 -19.52
C ALA A 338 -19.70 -16.54 -18.76
N PHE A 339 -20.99 -16.69 -18.43
CA PHE A 339 -21.52 -17.86 -17.74
C PHE A 339 -21.71 -19.06 -18.68
N GLN A 340 -21.99 -18.84 -19.97
CA GLN A 340 -22.12 -19.88 -20.99
C GLN A 340 -20.76 -20.47 -21.42
#